data_f2d45c5a0c3025da80dad6ddd1cbd27f
#
_entry.id   f2d45c5a0c3025da80dad6ddd1cbd27f
#
_cell.length_a   1.000
_cell.length_b   1.000
_cell.length_c   1.000
_cell.angle_alpha   90.00
_cell.angle_beta   90.00
_cell.angle_gamma   90.00
#
_symmetry.space_group_name_H-M   'P 1'
#
loop_
_entity.id
_entity.type
_entity.pdbx_description
1 polymer ?
#
loop_
_entity_poly.entity_id
_entity_poly.type
_entity_poly.pdbx_seq_one_letter_code
_entity_poly.pdbx_strand_id
1 'polypeptide(L)'
;VFAFTLARPFFEYVPTGKYCEMIMDGTYYGVFILSERVRKGKNRLDLPDPGDSGDALTGGYHLEVDRDDEPVYYSKHSPVDSKGNPIRNKKISFQYKNMDQDEFSKTQLDYIHGYIDAFEDNLASADYKNPETGYRKYIDVTSFIDYMLSTEFCHNVDGYRLSTNLYKYR
;
A
#
# COMPACT_ATOMS: atom_id res chain seq x y z
N VAL A 1 0.70 15.88 -10.10
CA VAL A 1 -0.02 15.70 -11.39
C VAL A 1 0.84 14.91 -12.37
N PHE A 2 2.08 15.35 -12.66
CA PHE A 2 2.97 14.69 -13.65
C PHE A 2 3.19 13.20 -13.32
N ALA A 3 3.57 12.87 -12.09
CA ALA A 3 3.78 11.48 -11.66
C ALA A 3 2.52 10.62 -11.87
N PHE A 4 1.34 11.12 -11.55
CA PHE A 4 0.08 10.40 -11.78
C PHE A 4 -0.19 10.16 -13.27
N THR A 5 0.12 11.15 -14.14
CA THR A 5 -0.05 10.99 -15.58
C THR A 5 0.92 9.96 -16.14
N LEU A 6 2.17 9.96 -15.65
CA LEU A 6 3.20 9.00 -16.05
C LEU A 6 2.83 7.57 -15.60
N ALA A 7 2.33 7.40 -14.38
CA ALA A 7 2.01 6.10 -13.82
C ALA A 7 0.74 5.45 -14.43
N ARG A 8 -0.16 6.25 -14.99
CA ARG A 8 -1.48 5.78 -15.49
C ARG A 8 -1.45 4.63 -16.49
N PRO A 9 -0.51 4.50 -17.43
CA PRO A 9 -0.44 3.36 -18.33
C PRO A 9 -0.02 2.03 -17.66
N PHE A 10 0.55 2.09 -16.45
CA PHE A 10 1.16 0.93 -15.79
C PHE A 10 0.31 0.40 -14.65
N PHE A 11 -0.49 1.24 -14.00
CA PHE A 11 -1.30 0.86 -12.85
C PHE A 11 -2.79 0.81 -13.20
N GLU A 12 -3.48 -0.15 -12.64
CA GLU A 12 -4.92 -0.32 -12.79
C GLU A 12 -5.70 0.90 -12.29
N TYR A 13 -5.24 1.51 -11.18
CA TYR A 13 -5.79 2.73 -10.64
C TYR A 13 -4.70 3.73 -10.27
N VAL A 14 -4.86 4.95 -10.74
CA VAL A 14 -4.03 6.10 -10.37
C VAL A 14 -4.93 7.28 -10.06
N PRO A 15 -4.77 7.96 -8.92
CA PRO A 15 -5.54 9.16 -8.59
C PRO A 15 -5.48 10.23 -9.67
N THR A 16 -6.57 10.92 -9.88
CA THR A 16 -6.61 12.10 -10.74
C THR A 16 -6.29 13.34 -9.93
N GLY A 17 -5.45 14.22 -10.49
CA GLY A 17 -5.13 15.51 -9.89
C GLY A 17 -5.19 16.62 -10.90
N LYS A 18 -5.69 17.79 -10.48
CA LYS A 18 -5.74 19.01 -11.29
C LYS A 18 -5.20 20.20 -10.51
N TYR A 19 -4.50 21.08 -11.20
CA TYR A 19 -4.14 22.37 -10.62
C TYR A 19 -5.39 23.24 -10.51
N CYS A 20 -5.51 23.95 -9.40
CA CYS A 20 -6.57 24.95 -9.16
C CYS A 20 -6.00 26.13 -8.39
N GLU A 21 -6.60 27.29 -8.57
CA GLU A 21 -6.36 28.46 -7.73
C GLU A 21 -7.33 28.44 -6.56
N MET A 22 -6.84 28.75 -5.37
CA MET A 22 -7.66 28.80 -4.16
C MET A 22 -7.88 30.23 -3.72
N ILE A 23 -9.15 30.60 -3.65
CA ILE A 23 -9.62 31.88 -3.08
C ILE A 23 -10.56 31.53 -1.93
N MET A 24 -10.29 32.03 -0.73
CA MET A 24 -11.09 31.79 0.46
C MET A 24 -11.35 33.12 1.16
N ASP A 25 -12.60 33.42 1.42
CA ASP A 25 -13.06 34.73 1.98
C ASP A 25 -12.49 35.97 1.25
N GLY A 26 -12.41 35.87 -0.08
CA GLY A 26 -11.89 36.94 -0.93
C GLY A 26 -10.35 37.03 -0.95
N THR A 27 -9.63 36.20 -0.20
CA THR A 27 -8.16 36.18 -0.17
C THR A 27 -7.62 35.10 -1.09
N TYR A 28 -6.67 35.45 -1.94
CA TYR A 28 -5.98 34.50 -2.82
C TYR A 28 -4.87 33.74 -2.07
N TYR A 29 -4.93 32.43 -2.09
CA TYR A 29 -3.98 31.55 -1.42
C TYR A 29 -2.96 30.90 -2.36
N GLY A 30 -3.07 31.10 -3.66
CA GLY A 30 -2.14 30.57 -4.65
C GLY A 30 -2.67 29.32 -5.37
N VAL A 31 -1.74 28.60 -6.00
CA VAL A 31 -2.05 27.41 -6.80
C VAL A 31 -1.94 26.16 -5.94
N PHE A 32 -2.96 25.33 -5.98
CA PHE A 32 -3.08 24.05 -5.27
C PHE A 32 -3.27 22.89 -6.24
N ILE A 33 -3.15 21.67 -5.73
CA ILE A 33 -3.53 20.47 -6.44
C ILE A 33 -4.80 19.93 -5.78
N LEU A 34 -5.90 19.91 -6.55
CA LEU A 34 -7.08 19.16 -6.20
C LEU A 34 -6.88 17.71 -6.64
N SER A 35 -6.69 16.80 -5.71
CA SER A 35 -6.39 15.39 -5.98
C SER A 35 -7.44 14.47 -5.38
N GLU A 36 -7.71 13.36 -6.06
CA GLU A 36 -8.47 12.27 -5.48
C GLU A 36 -7.68 11.61 -4.35
N ARG A 37 -8.38 11.23 -3.30
CA ARG A 37 -7.85 10.35 -2.28
C ARG A 37 -7.88 8.91 -2.80
N VAL A 38 -6.80 8.13 -2.61
CA VAL A 38 -6.80 6.69 -2.86
C VAL A 38 -7.78 6.04 -1.89
N ARG A 39 -8.83 5.43 -2.43
CA ARG A 39 -9.81 4.68 -1.66
C ARG A 39 -10.63 3.76 -2.55
N LYS A 40 -11.25 2.75 -1.95
CA LYS A 40 -12.18 1.85 -2.62
C LYS A 40 -13.36 2.59 -3.26
N GLY A 41 -13.75 2.15 -4.45
CA GLY A 41 -14.92 2.65 -5.17
C GLY A 41 -14.92 2.23 -6.63
N LYS A 42 -16.10 2.03 -7.22
CA LYS A 42 -16.30 1.54 -8.59
C LYS A 42 -15.50 2.26 -9.68
N ASN A 43 -15.28 3.57 -9.52
CA ASN A 43 -14.51 4.40 -10.46
C ASN A 43 -13.14 4.78 -9.90
N ARG A 44 -12.66 4.04 -8.91
CA ARG A 44 -11.39 4.22 -8.22
C ARG A 44 -10.74 2.87 -8.04
N LEU A 45 -10.26 2.53 -6.86
CA LEU A 45 -9.78 1.19 -6.54
C LEU A 45 -10.99 0.25 -6.38
N ASP A 46 -11.33 -0.49 -7.43
CA ASP A 46 -12.51 -1.36 -7.47
C ASP A 46 -12.21 -2.71 -6.81
N LEU A 47 -12.11 -2.70 -5.49
CA LEU A 47 -11.91 -3.90 -4.67
C LEU A 47 -13.24 -4.47 -4.20
N PRO A 48 -13.39 -5.81 -4.18
CA PRO A 48 -14.54 -6.46 -3.53
C PRO A 48 -14.55 -6.17 -2.02
N ASP A 49 -15.68 -6.42 -1.37
CA ASP A 49 -15.70 -6.47 0.09
C ASP A 49 -15.10 -7.78 0.58
N PRO A 50 -14.26 -7.78 1.63
CA PRO A 50 -13.78 -9.00 2.22
C PRO A 50 -14.91 -9.74 2.94
N GLY A 51 -14.89 -11.07 2.87
CA GLY A 51 -15.83 -11.95 3.58
C GLY A 51 -15.08 -12.92 4.49
N ASP A 52 -15.82 -13.83 5.13
CA ASP A 52 -15.27 -14.72 6.15
C ASP A 52 -14.87 -16.12 5.62
N SER A 53 -15.03 -16.37 4.32
CA SER A 53 -14.70 -17.67 3.74
C SER A 53 -14.43 -17.59 2.23
N GLY A 54 -13.72 -18.60 1.72
CA GLY A 54 -13.45 -18.78 0.29
C GLY A 54 -12.74 -17.59 -0.34
N ASP A 55 -13.05 -17.29 -1.58
CA ASP A 55 -12.44 -16.19 -2.35
C ASP A 55 -12.70 -14.81 -1.70
N ALA A 56 -13.84 -14.65 -1.02
CA ALA A 56 -14.15 -13.41 -0.34
C ALA A 56 -13.24 -13.15 0.87
N LEU A 57 -12.76 -14.20 1.55
CA LEU A 57 -11.78 -14.06 2.62
C LEU A 57 -10.39 -13.70 2.07
N THR A 58 -10.06 -14.21 0.88
CA THR A 58 -8.70 -14.05 0.33
C THR A 58 -8.45 -12.73 -0.38
N GLY A 59 -9.47 -11.87 -0.53
CA GLY A 59 -9.35 -10.61 -1.25
C GLY A 59 -10.11 -9.45 -0.61
N GLY A 60 -10.00 -8.28 -1.27
CA GLY A 60 -10.70 -7.08 -0.82
C GLY A 60 -9.98 -6.25 0.22
N TYR A 61 -8.67 -6.46 0.42
CA TYR A 61 -7.88 -5.72 1.40
C TYR A 61 -7.12 -4.57 0.75
N HIS A 62 -7.22 -3.40 1.37
CA HIS A 62 -6.44 -2.22 1.02
C HIS A 62 -5.69 -1.73 2.27
N LEU A 63 -4.38 -1.76 2.18
CA LEU A 63 -3.47 -1.37 3.25
C LEU A 63 -2.58 -0.23 2.77
N GLU A 64 -2.11 0.58 3.69
CA GLU A 64 -1.13 1.61 3.41
C GLU A 64 0.05 1.48 4.37
N VAL A 65 1.25 1.45 3.81
CA VAL A 65 2.47 1.61 4.62
C VAL A 65 2.62 3.09 4.87
N ASP A 66 2.45 3.51 6.12
CA ASP A 66 2.55 4.89 6.57
C ASP A 66 2.93 4.95 8.06
N ARG A 67 2.81 6.12 8.68
CA ARG A 67 3.03 6.33 10.10
C ARG A 67 1.98 5.57 10.92
N ASP A 68 2.27 5.35 12.19
CA ASP A 68 1.42 4.62 13.13
C ASP A 68 0.47 5.53 13.93
N ASP A 69 -0.11 6.53 13.29
CA ASP A 69 -1.08 7.47 13.85
C ASP A 69 -2.54 6.98 13.83
N GLU A 70 -2.81 5.81 13.23
CA GLU A 70 -4.08 5.09 13.20
C GLU A 70 -3.89 3.65 13.72
N PRO A 71 -4.95 2.87 13.97
CA PRO A 71 -4.83 1.45 14.24
C PRO A 71 -4.07 0.74 13.11
N VAL A 72 -3.03 -0.02 13.46
CA VAL A 72 -2.11 -0.62 12.49
C VAL A 72 -1.78 -2.06 12.83
N TYR A 73 -1.39 -2.82 11.82
CA TYR A 73 -0.65 -4.06 11.97
C TYR A 73 0.85 -3.77 11.78
N TYR A 74 1.68 -4.24 12.71
CA TYR A 74 3.13 -4.07 12.60
C TYR A 74 3.79 -5.30 12.00
N SER A 75 4.68 -5.06 11.03
CA SER A 75 5.57 -6.11 10.51
C SER A 75 6.34 -6.80 11.64
N LYS A 76 6.50 -8.11 11.53
CA LYS A 76 7.39 -8.91 12.40
C LYS A 76 8.87 -8.67 12.09
N HIS A 77 9.17 -8.21 10.87
CA HIS A 77 10.51 -7.91 10.42
C HIS A 77 10.82 -6.42 10.61
N SER A 78 11.63 -6.12 11.59
CA SER A 78 12.10 -4.74 11.81
C SER A 78 13.13 -4.35 10.74
N PRO A 79 13.12 -3.10 10.25
CA PRO A 79 14.18 -2.59 9.40
C PRO A 79 15.55 -2.69 10.10
N VAL A 80 16.57 -3.08 9.34
CA VAL A 80 17.94 -3.21 9.84
C VAL A 80 18.88 -2.18 9.20
N ASP A 81 19.93 -1.81 9.92
CA ASP A 81 21.00 -0.97 9.40
C ASP A 81 21.91 -1.75 8.42
N SER A 82 22.91 -1.08 7.87
CA SER A 82 23.87 -1.70 6.94
C SER A 82 24.72 -2.82 7.56
N LYS A 83 24.68 -2.99 8.89
CA LYS A 83 25.37 -4.04 9.64
C LYS A 83 24.41 -5.16 10.09
N GLY A 84 23.12 -5.07 9.73
CA GLY A 84 22.11 -6.05 10.11
C GLY A 84 21.50 -5.84 11.50
N ASN A 85 21.75 -4.71 12.17
CA ASN A 85 21.15 -4.45 13.47
C ASN A 85 19.77 -3.79 13.31
N PRO A 86 18.76 -4.16 14.13
CA PRO A 86 17.46 -3.52 14.12
C PRO A 86 17.56 -2.01 14.35
N ILE A 87 16.92 -1.23 13.51
CA ILE A 87 16.86 0.22 13.67
C ILE A 87 15.85 0.54 14.78
N ARG A 88 16.34 1.12 15.87
CA ARG A 88 15.52 1.47 17.03
C ARG A 88 14.36 2.38 16.62
N ASN A 89 13.16 2.09 17.14
CA ASN A 89 11.92 2.84 16.92
C ASN A 89 11.49 2.97 15.46
N LYS A 90 11.95 2.09 14.57
CA LYS A 90 11.45 1.99 13.21
C LYS A 90 10.77 0.64 13.02
N LYS A 91 9.46 0.69 12.83
CA LYS A 91 8.64 -0.46 12.45
C LYS A 91 7.95 -0.14 11.15
N ILE A 92 7.71 -1.15 10.34
CA ILE A 92 6.82 -1.05 9.18
C ILE A 92 5.42 -1.24 9.73
N SER A 93 4.57 -0.24 9.53
CA SER A 93 3.17 -0.23 9.92
C SER A 93 2.26 -0.30 8.70
N PHE A 94 1.26 -1.16 8.76
CA PHE A 94 0.22 -1.33 7.75
C PHE A 94 -1.09 -0.79 8.31
N GLN A 95 -1.54 0.35 7.79
CA GLN A 95 -2.83 0.96 8.11
C GLN A 95 -3.93 0.32 7.25
N TYR A 96 -5.15 0.21 7.78
CA TYR A 96 -6.31 -0.25 7.03
C TYR A 96 -6.98 0.94 6.32
N LYS A 97 -7.29 0.79 5.03
CA LYS A 97 -7.77 1.93 4.20
C LYS A 97 -9.14 1.73 3.55
N ASN A 98 -9.64 0.53 3.47
CA ASN A 98 -10.98 0.26 2.89
C ASN A 98 -12.09 0.10 3.94
N MET A 99 -11.72 -0.24 5.15
CA MET A 99 -12.58 -0.38 6.32
C MET A 99 -11.77 0.01 7.56
N ASP A 100 -12.42 0.47 8.62
CA ASP A 100 -11.76 0.65 9.91
C ASP A 100 -11.44 -0.72 10.52
N GLN A 101 -10.42 -0.79 11.38
CA GLN A 101 -9.95 -2.08 11.91
C GLN A 101 -11.04 -2.84 12.67
N ASP A 102 -11.91 -2.16 13.36
CA ASP A 102 -13.01 -2.71 14.15
C ASP A 102 -14.20 -3.21 13.30
N GLU A 103 -14.22 -2.84 12.01
CA GLU A 103 -15.19 -3.36 11.04
C GLU A 103 -14.78 -4.72 10.46
N PHE A 104 -13.49 -5.07 10.54
CA PHE A 104 -13.02 -6.39 10.13
C PHE A 104 -13.37 -7.48 11.15
N SER A 105 -13.81 -8.62 10.67
CA SER A 105 -13.94 -9.80 11.53
C SER A 105 -12.55 -10.31 11.97
N LYS A 106 -12.53 -11.06 13.08
CA LYS A 106 -11.29 -11.71 13.51
C LYS A 106 -10.71 -12.63 12.44
N THR A 107 -11.56 -13.34 11.70
CA THR A 107 -11.14 -14.24 10.60
C THR A 107 -10.42 -13.47 9.50
N GLN A 108 -10.95 -12.31 9.13
CA GLN A 108 -10.33 -11.43 8.11
C GLN A 108 -9.00 -10.86 8.58
N LEU A 109 -8.93 -10.38 9.84
CA LEU A 109 -7.67 -9.89 10.41
C LEU A 109 -6.62 -10.99 10.50
N ASP A 110 -6.98 -12.16 11.03
CA ASP A 110 -6.07 -13.30 11.14
C ASP A 110 -5.54 -13.71 9.74
N TYR A 111 -6.39 -13.67 8.71
CA TYR A 111 -5.98 -13.98 7.34
C TYR A 111 -4.98 -12.96 6.80
N ILE A 112 -5.31 -11.67 6.83
CA ILE A 112 -4.43 -10.65 6.20
C ILE A 112 -3.10 -10.51 6.95
N HIS A 113 -3.10 -10.60 8.28
CA HIS A 113 -1.88 -10.61 9.07
C HIS A 113 -1.02 -11.84 8.75
N GLY A 114 -1.63 -13.03 8.71
CA GLY A 114 -0.92 -14.26 8.35
C GLY A 114 -0.36 -14.23 6.92
N TYR A 115 -1.04 -13.56 5.99
CA TYR A 115 -0.56 -13.38 4.62
C TYR A 115 0.66 -12.46 4.55
N ILE A 116 0.63 -11.31 5.26
CA ILE A 116 1.76 -10.39 5.36
C ILE A 116 2.96 -11.10 6.00
N ASP A 117 2.73 -11.77 7.13
CA ASP A 117 3.77 -12.51 7.83
C ASP A 117 4.44 -13.56 6.95
N ALA A 118 3.64 -14.37 6.25
CA ALA A 118 4.15 -15.43 5.39
C ALA A 118 4.96 -14.86 4.20
N PHE A 119 4.56 -13.71 3.66
CA PHE A 119 5.31 -13.00 2.64
C PHE A 119 6.65 -12.51 3.17
N GLU A 120 6.67 -11.82 4.31
CA GLU A 120 7.88 -11.28 4.91
C GLU A 120 8.84 -12.39 5.39
N ASP A 121 8.30 -13.45 5.99
CA ASP A 121 9.09 -14.63 6.39
C ASP A 121 9.73 -15.29 5.16
N ASN A 122 9.00 -15.38 4.04
CA ASN A 122 9.53 -15.90 2.80
C ASN A 122 10.67 -15.01 2.26
N LEU A 123 10.50 -13.69 2.26
CA LEU A 123 11.55 -12.76 1.83
C LEU A 123 12.81 -12.86 2.68
N ALA A 124 12.68 -13.16 3.96
CA ALA A 124 13.79 -13.35 4.89
C ALA A 124 14.44 -14.75 4.78
N SER A 125 13.83 -15.69 4.08
CA SER A 125 14.30 -17.07 3.93
C SER A 125 15.35 -17.23 2.80
N ALA A 126 16.07 -18.37 2.81
CA ALA A 126 16.98 -18.72 1.71
C ALA A 126 16.21 -19.02 0.40
N ASP A 127 14.95 -19.41 0.51
CA ASP A 127 14.11 -19.82 -0.63
C ASP A 127 13.32 -18.69 -1.28
N TYR A 128 13.59 -17.43 -0.91
CA TYR A 128 12.81 -16.28 -1.40
C TYR A 128 12.68 -16.18 -2.92
N LYS A 129 13.67 -16.69 -3.68
CA LYS A 129 13.67 -16.70 -5.16
C LYS A 129 13.06 -17.96 -5.77
N ASN A 130 12.62 -18.92 -4.98
CA ASN A 130 12.02 -20.15 -5.51
C ASN A 130 10.81 -19.79 -6.41
N PRO A 131 10.74 -20.33 -7.65
CA PRO A 131 9.68 -19.94 -8.58
C PRO A 131 8.26 -20.33 -8.12
N GLU A 132 8.13 -21.37 -7.28
CA GLU A 132 6.83 -21.89 -6.82
C GLU A 132 6.45 -21.40 -5.42
N THR A 133 7.44 -21.33 -4.52
CA THR A 133 7.22 -21.04 -3.10
C THR A 133 7.74 -19.67 -2.65
N GLY A 134 8.53 -19.01 -3.48
CA GLY A 134 9.16 -17.73 -3.20
C GLY A 134 8.19 -16.53 -3.29
N TYR A 135 8.75 -15.33 -3.31
CA TYR A 135 7.99 -14.07 -3.28
C TYR A 135 6.91 -13.94 -4.37
N ARG A 136 7.10 -14.58 -5.51
CA ARG A 136 6.16 -14.57 -6.66
C ARG A 136 4.79 -15.17 -6.31
N LYS A 137 4.70 -15.96 -5.26
CA LYS A 137 3.45 -16.52 -4.77
C LYS A 137 2.57 -15.47 -4.09
N TYR A 138 3.19 -14.40 -3.57
CA TYR A 138 2.54 -13.42 -2.71
C TYR A 138 2.25 -12.09 -3.41
N ILE A 139 2.99 -11.75 -4.45
CA ILE A 139 2.88 -10.44 -5.10
C ILE A 139 2.73 -10.56 -6.61
N ASP A 140 2.05 -9.59 -7.20
CA ASP A 140 2.19 -9.31 -8.62
C ASP A 140 3.51 -8.57 -8.85
N VAL A 141 4.49 -9.31 -9.36
CA VAL A 141 5.86 -8.80 -9.58
C VAL A 141 5.86 -7.60 -10.52
N THR A 142 4.98 -7.59 -11.54
CA THR A 142 4.91 -6.49 -12.50
C THR A 142 4.51 -5.20 -11.82
N SER A 143 3.45 -5.22 -10.99
CA SER A 143 3.00 -4.03 -10.26
C SER A 143 4.06 -3.49 -9.29
N PHE A 144 4.83 -4.37 -8.65
CA PHE A 144 5.93 -3.96 -7.77
C PHE A 144 7.11 -3.34 -8.54
N ILE A 145 7.45 -3.86 -9.73
CA ILE A 145 8.46 -3.27 -10.60
C ILE A 145 8.00 -1.89 -11.10
N ASP A 146 6.75 -1.77 -11.53
CA ASP A 146 6.18 -0.51 -12.00
C ASP A 146 6.16 0.55 -10.89
N TYR A 147 5.83 0.13 -9.66
CA TYR A 147 5.90 1.00 -8.49
C TYR A 147 7.35 1.46 -8.21
N MET A 148 8.31 0.55 -8.23
CA MET A 148 9.73 0.87 -8.06
C MET A 148 10.19 1.85 -9.13
N LEU A 149 9.95 1.56 -10.41
CA LEU A 149 10.37 2.42 -11.52
C LEU A 149 9.73 3.82 -11.43
N SER A 150 8.44 3.90 -11.10
CA SER A 150 7.73 5.18 -10.93
C SER A 150 8.28 5.99 -9.76
N THR A 151 8.58 5.32 -8.65
CA THR A 151 9.12 5.93 -7.43
C THR A 151 10.53 6.49 -7.68
N GLU A 152 11.40 5.69 -8.27
CA GLU A 152 12.78 6.10 -8.60
C GLU A 152 12.82 7.20 -9.66
N PHE A 153 12.02 7.07 -10.72
CA PHE A 153 11.97 8.08 -11.78
C PHE A 153 11.47 9.44 -11.28
N CYS A 154 10.48 9.43 -10.38
CA CYS A 154 9.93 10.66 -9.81
C CYS A 154 10.73 11.20 -8.62
N HIS A 155 11.82 10.54 -8.22
CA HIS A 155 12.60 10.86 -7.03
C HIS A 155 11.71 11.03 -5.78
N ASN A 156 10.75 10.11 -5.60
CA ASN A 156 9.82 10.16 -4.49
C ASN A 156 10.50 9.72 -3.20
N VAL A 157 10.98 10.68 -2.41
CA VAL A 157 11.71 10.44 -1.15
C VAL A 157 10.88 9.76 -0.07
N ASP A 158 9.56 9.80 -0.17
CA ASP A 158 8.63 9.16 0.75
C ASP A 158 8.19 7.77 0.27
N GLY A 159 8.51 7.42 -0.98
CA GLY A 159 8.22 6.09 -1.51
C GLY A 159 8.76 4.97 -0.64
N TYR A 160 8.10 3.82 -0.66
CA TYR A 160 8.36 2.59 0.11
C TYR A 160 8.05 2.66 1.61
N ARG A 161 8.07 3.82 2.23
CA ARG A 161 7.93 3.99 3.68
C ARG A 161 6.75 4.84 4.14
N LEU A 162 6.21 5.68 3.27
CA LEU A 162 5.07 6.56 3.54
C LEU A 162 4.13 6.55 2.35
N SER A 163 2.84 6.60 2.63
CA SER A 163 1.75 6.69 1.64
C SER A 163 1.86 5.63 0.53
N THR A 164 2.42 4.45 0.85
CA THR A 164 2.55 3.34 -0.09
C THR A 164 1.33 2.45 0.03
N ASN A 165 0.46 2.53 -0.97
CA ASN A 165 -0.79 1.80 -1.00
C ASN A 165 -0.60 0.40 -1.59
N LEU A 166 -1.03 -0.61 -0.84
CA LEU A 166 -1.01 -2.01 -1.20
C LEU A 166 -2.45 -2.53 -1.21
N TYR A 167 -2.79 -3.33 -2.19
CA TYR A 167 -4.11 -3.95 -2.25
C TYR A 167 -4.04 -5.39 -2.70
N LYS A 168 -4.92 -6.20 -2.15
CA LYS A 168 -5.04 -7.61 -2.47
C LYS A 168 -6.44 -7.88 -3.01
N TYR A 169 -6.51 -8.24 -4.29
CA TYR A 169 -7.77 -8.60 -4.94
C TYR A 169 -8.27 -9.95 -4.45
N ARG A 170 -7.44 -11.00 -4.59
CA ARG A 170 -7.71 -12.38 -4.15
C ARG A 170 -6.42 -13.15 -3.98
#